data_6cc8abb1fd03db841169d03e2bd4c648
#
_entry.id   6cc8abb1fd03db841169d03e2bd4c648
#
_cell.length_a   1.000
_cell.length_b   1.000
_cell.length_c   1.000
_cell.angle_alpha   90.00
_cell.angle_beta   90.00
_cell.angle_gamma   90.00
#
_symmetry.space_group_name_H-M   'P 1'
#
loop_
_entity.id
_entity.type
_entity.pdbx_description
1 polymer ?
#
loop_
_entity_poly.entity_id
_entity_poly.type
_entity_poly.pdbx_seq_one_letter_code
_entity_poly.pdbx_strand_id
1 'polypeptide(L)'
;MTETKYIFVTGGVVSSLGKGIISSSIGKLLQARGYNITIQKFDPYINIDPGTLNPYEHGECYVTVDGMETDLDLGHYERFTDIQTTKANSLTTGRIYKAVIDKERHGDYLGKTIQVVPHITDEIKRNVKLLGKKCGYDFVITEIGGTIGDIESAPYMEAIRQLKWELGKNALNVHLTYVPYLKAAGELKTKPTQHSVKELQSVGIQPDILILRTEKHLNDDIRKKVAAFCNVDFDCVIQSEDLPSIYEVPVNMQNQGLDTAMLKKFGIEPGEKPTLGPWKSFLERRDKATEEVHIGLVGKYDLQDAYKSIREALYQAGTYNDHKTVLTFINSENLTDENVAEKLAGQDGIVICPGFGQRGIEGKVVAAKYTRTHNIPTFGICLGMQMMVIEFARNVLGYKDANSREMNEKTPHNVIDIMEEQKNITDMGGTMRLGAYECVLKQGSRVCDIYGKTHIQERHRHRYEFNNDFQKEYERAGMMCVGRNPESDLVEIVEIPGLNWYIGTQFHPEYQSTVLHPHPLFVDFIKHSIDNQKKVYG
;
A
#
# COMPACT_ATOMS: atom_id res chain seq x y z
N MET A 1 -24.58 -3.36 22.55
CA MET A 1 -23.55 -3.38 21.51
C MET A 1 -23.76 -4.64 20.69
N THR A 2 -23.86 -4.52 19.38
CA THR A 2 -23.93 -5.69 18.49
C THR A 2 -22.59 -6.45 18.58
N GLU A 3 -22.67 -7.78 18.60
CA GLU A 3 -21.48 -8.63 18.67
C GLU A 3 -20.69 -8.53 17.36
N THR A 4 -19.36 -8.30 17.43
CA THR A 4 -18.48 -8.18 16.26
C THR A 4 -18.56 -9.43 15.37
N LYS A 5 -18.68 -9.24 14.07
CA LYS A 5 -18.65 -10.28 13.03
C LYS A 5 -17.25 -10.42 12.45
N TYR A 6 -16.85 -11.64 12.13
CA TYR A 6 -15.52 -11.96 11.60
C TYR A 6 -15.64 -12.58 10.21
N ILE A 7 -14.88 -12.06 9.26
CA ILE A 7 -14.81 -12.56 7.89
C ILE A 7 -13.38 -12.99 7.62
N PHE A 8 -13.17 -14.28 7.35
CA PHE A 8 -11.87 -14.83 7.00
C PHE A 8 -11.78 -14.98 5.49
N VAL A 9 -10.82 -14.28 4.87
CA VAL A 9 -10.56 -14.37 3.43
C VAL A 9 -9.36 -15.29 3.20
N THR A 10 -9.63 -16.45 2.62
CA THR A 10 -8.62 -17.47 2.30
C THR A 10 -8.48 -17.63 0.78
N GLY A 11 -7.37 -18.17 0.30
CA GLY A 11 -7.16 -18.39 -1.12
C GLY A 11 -6.58 -19.77 -1.41
N GLY A 12 -6.79 -20.22 -2.64
CA GLY A 12 -6.26 -21.50 -3.11
C GLY A 12 -5.93 -21.48 -4.59
N VAL A 13 -5.36 -22.58 -5.08
CA VAL A 13 -4.88 -22.81 -6.45
C VAL A 13 -3.54 -22.14 -6.74
N VAL A 14 -3.46 -20.79 -6.70
CA VAL A 14 -2.22 -20.02 -6.96
C VAL A 14 -2.19 -18.78 -6.08
N SER A 15 -0.98 -18.22 -5.90
CA SER A 15 -0.79 -16.91 -5.29
C SER A 15 -1.29 -15.78 -6.20
N SER A 16 -1.34 -14.56 -5.69
CA SER A 16 -1.69 -13.34 -6.45
C SER A 16 -3.08 -13.36 -7.11
N LEU A 17 -4.04 -14.11 -6.56
CA LEU A 17 -5.44 -14.11 -7.03
C LEU A 17 -6.20 -12.81 -6.72
N GLY A 18 -5.62 -11.91 -5.92
CA GLY A 18 -6.25 -10.64 -5.54
C GLY A 18 -7.06 -10.67 -4.25
N LYS A 19 -6.64 -11.49 -3.25
CA LYS A 19 -7.27 -11.50 -1.92
C LYS A 19 -7.34 -10.11 -1.29
N GLY A 20 -6.27 -9.30 -1.40
CA GLY A 20 -6.23 -7.93 -0.88
C GLY A 20 -7.31 -7.03 -1.48
N ILE A 21 -7.50 -7.11 -2.79
CA ILE A 21 -8.54 -6.35 -3.50
C ILE A 21 -9.94 -6.82 -3.11
N ILE A 22 -10.13 -8.13 -2.96
CA ILE A 22 -11.42 -8.68 -2.49
C ILE A 22 -11.70 -8.27 -1.05
N SER A 23 -10.73 -8.36 -0.15
CA SER A 23 -10.86 -7.92 1.24
C SER A 23 -11.21 -6.42 1.34
N SER A 24 -10.53 -5.60 0.54
CA SER A 24 -10.80 -4.16 0.41
C SER A 24 -12.21 -3.89 -0.13
N SER A 25 -12.63 -4.65 -1.14
CA SER A 25 -13.98 -4.53 -1.75
C SER A 25 -15.07 -4.92 -0.76
N ILE A 26 -14.89 -6.00 -0.01
CA ILE A 26 -15.79 -6.40 1.08
C ILE A 26 -15.90 -5.26 2.11
N GLY A 27 -14.76 -4.72 2.53
CA GLY A 27 -14.72 -3.59 3.46
C GLY A 27 -15.50 -2.39 2.94
N LYS A 28 -15.26 -2.00 1.67
CA LYS A 28 -15.97 -0.89 1.03
C LYS A 28 -17.47 -1.10 0.94
N LEU A 29 -17.90 -2.30 0.59
CA LEU A 29 -19.33 -2.63 0.50
C LEU A 29 -20.03 -2.60 1.86
N LEU A 30 -19.39 -3.12 2.91
CA LEU A 30 -19.93 -3.06 4.26
C LEU A 30 -19.97 -1.62 4.81
N GLN A 31 -18.94 -0.80 4.53
CA GLN A 31 -18.97 0.63 4.87
C GLN A 31 -20.11 1.36 4.16
N ALA A 32 -20.36 1.07 2.89
CA ALA A 32 -21.46 1.66 2.14
C ALA A 32 -22.83 1.33 2.74
N ARG A 33 -22.93 0.23 3.48
CA ARG A 33 -24.12 -0.15 4.27
C ARG A 33 -24.15 0.47 5.67
N GLY A 34 -23.19 1.32 6.03
CA GLY A 34 -23.12 2.02 7.30
C GLY A 34 -22.42 1.27 8.43
N TYR A 35 -21.75 0.15 8.15
CA TYR A 35 -21.02 -0.60 9.16
C TYR A 35 -19.62 -0.05 9.40
N ASN A 36 -19.19 -0.05 10.66
CA ASN A 36 -17.82 0.23 11.05
C ASN A 36 -16.97 -1.03 10.90
N ILE A 37 -15.91 -0.94 10.06
CA ILE A 37 -15.10 -2.11 9.69
C ILE A 37 -13.61 -1.87 9.93
N THR A 38 -12.87 -2.97 10.05
CA THR A 38 -11.42 -2.97 9.91
C THR A 38 -10.96 -4.21 9.14
N ILE A 39 -9.76 -4.12 8.56
CA ILE A 39 -9.17 -5.21 7.78
C ILE A 39 -7.81 -5.57 8.37
N GLN A 40 -7.54 -6.86 8.56
CA GLN A 40 -6.26 -7.41 9.03
C GLN A 40 -5.60 -8.24 7.93
N LYS A 41 -4.27 -8.19 7.87
CA LYS A 41 -3.44 -9.07 7.05
C LYS A 41 -2.64 -10.02 7.94
N PHE A 42 -2.70 -11.30 7.66
CA PHE A 42 -1.89 -12.33 8.31
C PHE A 42 -0.99 -12.99 7.28
N ASP A 43 0.32 -12.75 7.41
CA ASP A 43 1.33 -13.25 6.48
C ASP A 43 2.05 -14.48 7.04
N PRO A 44 2.09 -15.59 6.28
CA PRO A 44 2.64 -16.85 6.77
C PRO A 44 4.17 -16.92 6.79
N TYR A 45 4.90 -15.93 6.27
CA TYR A 45 6.36 -15.92 6.32
C TYR A 45 6.90 -15.69 7.75
N ILE A 46 8.15 -16.18 7.98
CA ILE A 46 8.82 -16.17 9.31
C ILE A 46 9.48 -14.82 9.62
N ASN A 47 9.58 -13.91 8.68
CA ASN A 47 10.08 -12.56 8.94
C ASN A 47 9.20 -11.86 10.00
N ILE A 48 9.83 -11.08 10.87
CA ILE A 48 9.09 -10.28 11.88
C ILE A 48 8.23 -9.22 11.18
N ASP A 49 8.78 -8.60 10.16
CA ASP A 49 8.14 -7.63 9.28
C ASP A 49 8.82 -7.64 7.88
N PRO A 50 8.25 -7.00 6.86
CA PRO A 50 8.84 -6.95 5.53
C PRO A 50 9.89 -5.86 5.34
N GLY A 51 10.28 -5.11 6.37
CA GLY A 51 11.16 -3.95 6.27
C GLY A 51 12.53 -4.22 5.66
N THR A 52 13.04 -5.45 5.81
CA THR A 52 14.32 -5.91 5.24
C THR A 52 14.16 -6.74 3.97
N LEU A 53 12.92 -6.98 3.52
CA LEU A 53 12.66 -7.77 2.32
C LEU A 53 13.02 -7.02 1.04
N ASN A 54 13.42 -7.78 0.02
CA ASN A 54 13.74 -7.23 -1.29
C ASN A 54 12.44 -6.80 -2.02
N PRO A 55 12.33 -5.53 -2.46
CA PRO A 55 11.16 -5.06 -3.20
C PRO A 55 10.86 -5.82 -4.50
N TYR A 56 11.86 -6.48 -5.09
CA TYR A 56 11.65 -7.34 -6.27
C TYR A 56 10.87 -8.63 -5.94
N GLU A 57 10.89 -9.10 -4.70
CA GLU A 57 10.20 -10.32 -4.27
C GLU A 57 8.85 -10.05 -3.63
N HIS A 58 8.74 -8.94 -2.88
CA HIS A 58 7.57 -8.64 -2.03
C HIS A 58 6.83 -7.33 -2.38
N GLY A 59 7.32 -6.57 -3.37
CA GLY A 59 6.78 -5.26 -3.68
C GLY A 59 7.20 -4.19 -2.66
N GLU A 60 6.44 -3.09 -2.58
CA GLU A 60 6.73 -2.02 -1.63
C GLU A 60 6.46 -2.46 -0.18
N CYS A 61 7.27 -1.96 0.73
CA CYS A 61 6.99 -2.03 2.15
C CYS A 61 6.09 -0.85 2.54
N TYR A 62 4.86 -1.14 2.97
CA TYR A 62 3.90 -0.14 3.43
C TYR A 62 4.08 0.15 4.92
N VAL A 63 3.83 1.39 5.35
CA VAL A 63 3.99 1.77 6.77
C VAL A 63 2.66 2.24 7.36
N THR A 64 2.27 1.63 8.48
CA THR A 64 1.07 2.04 9.23
C THR A 64 1.27 3.37 9.96
N VAL A 65 0.16 3.98 10.41
CA VAL A 65 0.20 5.27 11.13
C VAL A 65 1.05 5.21 12.41
N ASP A 66 1.09 4.06 13.09
CA ASP A 66 1.87 3.84 14.32
C ASP A 66 3.25 3.19 14.09
N GLY A 67 3.76 3.24 12.85
CA GLY A 67 5.14 2.91 12.52
C GLY A 67 5.43 1.41 12.34
N MET A 68 4.48 0.60 11.93
CA MET A 68 4.73 -0.78 11.55
C MET A 68 5.02 -0.89 10.06
N GLU A 69 6.14 -1.51 9.70
CA GLU A 69 6.42 -1.96 8.34
C GLU A 69 5.57 -3.18 8.02
N THR A 70 4.86 -3.14 6.89
CA THR A 70 3.85 -4.15 6.54
C THR A 70 3.85 -4.46 5.04
N ASP A 71 3.11 -5.50 4.67
CA ASP A 71 2.84 -5.86 3.28
C ASP A 71 2.04 -4.76 2.55
N LEU A 72 2.21 -4.68 1.23
CA LEU A 72 1.56 -3.70 0.35
C LEU A 72 0.01 -3.77 0.36
N ASP A 73 -0.57 -4.90 0.75
CA ASP A 73 -2.02 -5.08 0.82
C ASP A 73 -2.68 -4.11 1.81
N LEU A 74 -1.98 -3.68 2.88
CA LEU A 74 -2.50 -2.67 3.79
C LEU A 74 -2.75 -1.33 3.08
N GLY A 75 -1.94 -1.01 2.09
CA GLY A 75 -2.17 0.14 1.20
C GLY A 75 -3.47 0.00 0.42
N HIS A 76 -3.81 -1.20 -0.07
CA HIS A 76 -5.11 -1.43 -0.71
C HIS A 76 -6.27 -1.24 0.26
N TYR A 77 -6.14 -1.74 1.50
CA TYR A 77 -7.20 -1.57 2.52
C TYR A 77 -7.50 -0.09 2.76
N GLU A 78 -6.47 0.71 3.00
CA GLU A 78 -6.63 2.15 3.23
C GLU A 78 -7.16 2.89 2.00
N ARG A 79 -6.62 2.61 0.79
CA ARG A 79 -7.06 3.26 -0.46
C ARG A 79 -8.53 3.05 -0.77
N PHE A 80 -9.08 1.87 -0.43
CA PHE A 80 -10.49 1.55 -0.71
C PHE A 80 -11.44 2.04 0.37
N THR A 81 -11.01 2.05 1.63
CA THR A 81 -11.92 2.22 2.76
C THR A 81 -11.71 3.49 3.56
N ASP A 82 -10.66 4.26 3.25
CA ASP A 82 -10.26 5.45 4.02
C ASP A 82 -9.99 5.17 5.53
N ILE A 83 -9.84 3.90 5.93
CA ILE A 83 -9.42 3.56 7.29
C ILE A 83 -7.92 3.82 7.45
N GLN A 84 -7.50 4.10 8.67
CA GLN A 84 -6.08 4.11 9.03
C GLN A 84 -5.71 2.77 9.68
N THR A 85 -4.71 2.10 9.14
CA THR A 85 -4.19 0.85 9.71
C THR A 85 -3.10 1.10 10.74
N THR A 86 -3.03 0.18 11.69
CA THR A 86 -2.06 0.17 12.79
C THR A 86 -1.33 -1.18 12.81
N LYS A 87 -0.33 -1.32 13.66
CA LYS A 87 0.37 -2.61 13.89
C LYS A 87 -0.54 -3.77 14.30
N ALA A 88 -1.76 -3.48 14.76
CA ALA A 88 -2.76 -4.51 15.04
C ALA A 88 -3.44 -5.06 13.77
N ASN A 89 -3.29 -4.36 12.64
CA ASN A 89 -3.84 -4.78 11.35
C ASN A 89 -2.89 -5.67 10.53
N SER A 90 -1.65 -5.86 10.97
CA SER A 90 -0.67 -6.74 10.31
C SER A 90 -0.07 -7.71 11.31
N LEU A 91 0.01 -8.97 10.92
CA LEU A 91 0.58 -10.02 11.76
C LEU A 91 1.35 -11.03 10.89
N THR A 92 2.59 -11.30 11.24
CA THR A 92 3.42 -12.32 10.58
C THR A 92 3.59 -13.55 11.47
N THR A 93 3.89 -14.70 10.86
CA THR A 93 4.27 -15.90 11.61
C THR A 93 5.43 -15.63 12.55
N GLY A 94 6.44 -14.88 12.10
CA GLY A 94 7.60 -14.53 12.94
C GLY A 94 7.20 -13.79 14.21
N ARG A 95 6.30 -12.82 14.12
CA ARG A 95 5.79 -12.09 15.32
C ARG A 95 5.01 -12.99 16.26
N ILE A 96 4.20 -13.91 15.73
CA ILE A 96 3.44 -14.86 16.56
C ILE A 96 4.38 -15.78 17.31
N TYR A 97 5.32 -16.41 16.61
CA TYR A 97 6.27 -17.35 17.23
C TYR A 97 7.18 -16.62 18.22
N LYS A 98 7.68 -15.43 17.87
CA LYS A 98 8.46 -14.61 18.81
C LYS A 98 7.68 -14.31 20.09
N ALA A 99 6.43 -13.89 19.98
CA ALA A 99 5.60 -13.60 21.15
C ALA A 99 5.38 -14.82 22.06
N VAL A 100 5.18 -16.00 21.47
CA VAL A 100 5.02 -17.25 22.24
C VAL A 100 6.36 -17.68 22.86
N ILE A 101 7.47 -17.59 22.13
CA ILE A 101 8.82 -17.91 22.65
C ILE A 101 9.20 -16.95 23.77
N ASP A 102 8.97 -15.64 23.61
CA ASP A 102 9.27 -14.65 24.66
C ASP A 102 8.48 -14.96 25.95
N LYS A 103 7.19 -15.31 25.85
CA LYS A 103 6.37 -15.75 27.01
C LYS A 103 6.91 -17.04 27.64
N GLU A 104 7.36 -17.99 26.84
CA GLU A 104 7.99 -19.23 27.35
C GLU A 104 9.27 -18.89 28.14
N ARG A 105 10.13 -18.05 27.57
CA ARG A 105 11.36 -17.61 28.23
C ARG A 105 11.12 -16.83 29.55
N HIS A 106 10.03 -16.06 29.63
CA HIS A 106 9.60 -15.39 30.87
C HIS A 106 8.95 -16.31 31.89
N GLY A 107 8.64 -17.56 31.53
CA GLY A 107 7.99 -18.52 32.41
C GLY A 107 6.47 -18.39 32.51
N ASP A 108 5.82 -17.65 31.64
CA ASP A 108 4.36 -17.41 31.66
C ASP A 108 3.53 -18.68 31.55
N TYR A 109 4.12 -19.74 30.99
CA TYR A 109 3.45 -21.04 30.82
C TYR A 109 3.67 -22.01 31.97
N LEU A 110 4.33 -21.60 33.04
CA LEU A 110 4.48 -22.38 34.29
C LEU A 110 5.03 -23.80 34.05
N GLY A 111 6.01 -23.97 33.18
CA GLY A 111 6.66 -25.25 32.90
C GLY A 111 5.90 -26.20 31.98
N LYS A 112 4.82 -25.75 31.33
CA LYS A 112 4.11 -26.55 30.32
C LYS A 112 4.93 -26.72 29.05
N THR A 113 4.76 -27.86 28.39
CA THR A 113 5.27 -28.07 27.03
C THR A 113 4.51 -27.16 26.05
N ILE A 114 5.26 -26.35 25.28
CA ILE A 114 4.68 -25.42 24.31
C ILE A 114 4.57 -26.10 22.94
N GLN A 115 3.40 -26.03 22.33
CA GLN A 115 3.07 -26.69 21.06
C GLN A 115 2.36 -25.70 20.12
N VAL A 116 2.31 -26.04 18.83
CA VAL A 116 1.57 -25.22 17.85
C VAL A 116 0.10 -25.11 18.26
N VAL A 117 -0.51 -26.24 18.58
CA VAL A 117 -1.85 -26.28 19.20
C VAL A 117 -1.68 -26.67 20.68
N PRO A 118 -2.13 -25.84 21.64
CA PRO A 118 -2.95 -24.64 21.46
C PRO A 118 -2.17 -23.30 21.42
N HIS A 119 -0.87 -23.25 21.75
CA HIS A 119 -0.20 -21.99 22.12
C HIS A 119 -0.04 -21.01 20.95
N ILE A 120 0.37 -21.48 19.76
CA ILE A 120 0.46 -20.65 18.55
C ILE A 120 -0.95 -20.30 18.05
N THR A 121 -1.85 -21.29 18.00
CA THR A 121 -3.24 -21.04 17.55
C THR A 121 -3.99 -20.08 18.48
N ASP A 122 -3.78 -20.15 19.79
CA ASP A 122 -4.38 -19.20 20.74
C ASP A 122 -3.83 -17.79 20.57
N GLU A 123 -2.53 -17.63 20.27
CA GLU A 123 -1.93 -16.33 19.97
C GLU A 123 -2.50 -15.74 18.68
N ILE A 124 -2.70 -16.55 17.63
CA ILE A 124 -3.39 -16.14 16.40
C ILE A 124 -4.82 -15.68 16.70
N LYS A 125 -5.61 -16.53 17.41
CA LYS A 125 -7.00 -16.21 17.78
C LYS A 125 -7.11 -14.95 18.63
N ARG A 126 -6.16 -14.74 19.54
CA ARG A 126 -6.08 -13.53 20.36
C ARG A 126 -5.94 -12.28 19.48
N ASN A 127 -5.03 -12.32 18.49
CA ASN A 127 -4.81 -11.19 17.58
C ASN A 127 -6.02 -10.95 16.65
N VAL A 128 -6.69 -11.98 16.15
CA VAL A 128 -7.95 -11.82 15.40
C VAL A 128 -9.00 -11.05 16.21
N LYS A 129 -9.18 -11.46 17.48
CA LYS A 129 -10.22 -10.87 18.36
C LYS A 129 -9.83 -9.49 18.92
N LEU A 130 -8.55 -9.10 18.84
CA LEU A 130 -8.03 -7.89 19.49
C LEU A 130 -8.73 -6.63 19.01
N LEU A 131 -8.84 -6.46 17.70
CA LEU A 131 -9.47 -5.27 17.10
C LEU A 131 -10.98 -5.22 17.38
N GLY A 132 -11.68 -6.34 17.26
CA GLY A 132 -13.11 -6.41 17.56
C GLY A 132 -13.44 -6.01 19.00
N LYS A 133 -12.59 -6.41 19.96
CA LYS A 133 -12.80 -6.11 21.39
C LYS A 133 -12.47 -4.67 21.79
N LYS A 134 -11.40 -4.08 21.19
CA LYS A 134 -10.88 -2.77 21.63
C LYS A 134 -11.58 -1.58 20.98
N CYS A 135 -12.03 -1.70 19.74
CA CYS A 135 -12.40 -0.56 18.91
C CYS A 135 -13.87 -0.55 18.50
N GLY A 136 -14.68 -1.56 18.92
CA GLY A 136 -16.11 -1.58 18.64
C GLY A 136 -16.48 -1.69 17.15
N TYR A 137 -15.66 -2.40 16.36
CA TYR A 137 -15.97 -2.66 14.96
C TYR A 137 -17.15 -3.64 14.84
N ASP A 138 -18.04 -3.37 13.87
CA ASP A 138 -19.13 -4.28 13.51
C ASP A 138 -18.57 -5.51 12.78
N PHE A 139 -17.57 -5.28 11.88
CA PHE A 139 -16.92 -6.33 11.12
C PHE A 139 -15.39 -6.23 11.19
N VAL A 140 -14.75 -7.36 11.42
CA VAL A 140 -13.30 -7.56 11.27
C VAL A 140 -13.07 -8.51 10.11
N ILE A 141 -12.42 -8.03 9.06
CA ILE A 141 -12.06 -8.81 7.88
C ILE A 141 -10.59 -9.24 8.06
N THR A 142 -10.32 -10.52 8.05
CA THR A 142 -8.97 -11.06 8.21
C THR A 142 -8.57 -11.80 6.93
N GLU A 143 -7.64 -11.21 6.19
CA GLU A 143 -7.04 -11.85 5.03
C GLU A 143 -5.89 -12.75 5.45
N ILE A 144 -5.92 -13.99 4.99
CA ILE A 144 -4.83 -14.95 5.22
C ILE A 144 -3.93 -15.01 3.98
N GLY A 145 -2.67 -14.65 4.16
CA GLY A 145 -1.64 -14.79 3.13
C GLY A 145 -1.36 -16.25 2.77
N GLY A 146 -0.68 -16.47 1.65
CA GLY A 146 -0.39 -17.80 1.14
C GLY A 146 -1.60 -18.47 0.50
N THR A 147 -1.47 -19.79 0.26
CA THR A 147 -2.43 -20.63 -0.45
C THR A 147 -2.82 -21.78 0.47
N ILE A 148 -4.07 -22.22 0.41
CA ILE A 148 -4.49 -23.41 1.15
C ILE A 148 -3.64 -24.63 0.72
N GLY A 149 -3.14 -25.37 1.69
CA GLY A 149 -2.20 -26.49 1.48
C GLY A 149 -0.72 -26.12 1.71
N ASP A 150 -0.38 -24.83 1.76
CA ASP A 150 0.97 -24.39 2.13
C ASP A 150 1.26 -24.72 3.59
N ILE A 151 2.45 -25.26 3.87
CA ILE A 151 2.88 -25.66 5.23
C ILE A 151 2.86 -24.45 6.17
N GLU A 152 3.31 -23.31 5.68
CA GLU A 152 3.40 -22.05 6.42
C GLU A 152 2.03 -21.54 6.88
N SER A 153 0.97 -21.83 6.12
CA SER A 153 -0.40 -21.39 6.40
C SER A 153 -1.13 -22.31 7.39
N ALA A 154 -0.64 -23.52 7.65
CA ALA A 154 -1.35 -24.52 8.44
C ALA A 154 -1.76 -24.05 9.86
N PRO A 155 -0.93 -23.33 10.65
CA PRO A 155 -1.35 -22.82 11.96
C PRO A 155 -2.50 -21.82 11.87
N TYR A 156 -2.56 -21.01 10.81
CA TYR A 156 -3.64 -20.06 10.57
C TYR A 156 -4.94 -20.78 10.23
N MET A 157 -4.89 -21.79 9.37
CA MET A 157 -6.07 -22.60 9.03
C MET A 157 -6.64 -23.29 10.26
N GLU A 158 -5.78 -23.87 11.10
CA GLU A 158 -6.22 -24.46 12.36
C GLU A 158 -6.86 -23.43 13.30
N ALA A 159 -6.26 -22.25 13.43
CA ALA A 159 -6.83 -21.17 14.24
C ALA A 159 -8.20 -20.71 13.72
N ILE A 160 -8.37 -20.57 12.39
CA ILE A 160 -9.65 -20.19 11.77
C ILE A 160 -10.70 -21.28 12.00
N ARG A 161 -10.32 -22.55 11.84
CA ARG A 161 -11.21 -23.68 12.13
C ARG A 161 -11.78 -23.60 13.56
N GLN A 162 -10.89 -23.36 14.53
CA GLN A 162 -11.28 -23.20 15.93
C GLN A 162 -12.16 -21.94 16.13
N LEU A 163 -11.79 -20.81 15.50
CA LEU A 163 -12.56 -19.57 15.59
C LEU A 163 -13.97 -19.70 14.98
N LYS A 164 -14.10 -20.39 13.85
CA LYS A 164 -15.44 -20.64 13.26
C LYS A 164 -16.31 -21.45 14.21
N TRP A 165 -15.74 -22.42 14.92
CA TRP A 165 -16.45 -23.19 15.93
C TRP A 165 -16.82 -22.34 17.17
N GLU A 166 -15.87 -21.55 17.69
CA GLU A 166 -16.06 -20.71 18.87
C GLU A 166 -17.09 -19.59 18.64
N LEU A 167 -17.05 -18.96 17.46
CA LEU A 167 -17.85 -17.78 17.11
C LEU A 167 -19.18 -18.14 16.44
N GLY A 168 -19.32 -19.38 15.97
CA GLY A 168 -20.54 -19.87 15.33
C GLY A 168 -21.00 -18.97 14.18
N LYS A 169 -22.23 -18.47 14.26
CA LYS A 169 -22.84 -17.61 13.23
C LYS A 169 -22.16 -16.23 13.07
N ASN A 170 -21.23 -15.86 13.94
CA ASN A 170 -20.50 -14.61 13.87
C ASN A 170 -19.18 -14.73 13.09
N ALA A 171 -18.91 -15.85 12.44
CA ALA A 171 -17.72 -16.07 11.63
C ALA A 171 -18.05 -16.66 10.26
N LEU A 172 -17.61 -16.01 9.18
CA LEU A 172 -17.70 -16.50 7.81
C LEU A 172 -16.32 -16.75 7.22
N ASN A 173 -16.24 -17.72 6.30
CA ASN A 173 -15.10 -17.92 5.42
C ASN A 173 -15.47 -17.56 3.98
N VAL A 174 -14.74 -16.63 3.39
CA VAL A 174 -14.78 -16.29 1.96
C VAL A 174 -13.54 -16.91 1.33
N HIS A 175 -13.74 -17.85 0.41
CA HIS A 175 -12.64 -18.55 -0.25
C HIS A 175 -12.49 -18.13 -1.70
N LEU A 176 -11.32 -17.58 -2.03
CA LEU A 176 -10.97 -17.14 -3.39
C LEU A 176 -10.25 -18.26 -4.12
N THR A 177 -10.76 -18.63 -5.30
CA THR A 177 -10.20 -19.69 -6.14
C THR A 177 -10.06 -19.24 -7.58
N TYR A 178 -9.54 -20.12 -8.45
CA TYR A 178 -9.31 -19.83 -9.86
C TYR A 178 -10.04 -20.80 -10.79
N VAL A 179 -10.70 -20.25 -11.79
CA VAL A 179 -11.33 -20.99 -12.90
C VAL A 179 -10.59 -20.62 -14.18
N PRO A 180 -9.52 -21.35 -14.54
CA PRO A 180 -8.72 -21.05 -15.73
C PRO A 180 -9.48 -21.30 -17.02
N TYR A 181 -9.21 -20.46 -18.02
CA TYR A 181 -9.58 -20.70 -19.40
C TYR A 181 -8.42 -21.39 -20.13
N LEU A 182 -8.61 -22.64 -20.55
CA LEU A 182 -7.62 -23.37 -21.32
C LEU A 182 -7.76 -23.03 -22.81
N LYS A 183 -6.91 -22.14 -23.31
CA LYS A 183 -6.94 -21.67 -24.72
C LYS A 183 -6.92 -22.81 -25.73
N ALA A 184 -6.10 -23.86 -25.50
CA ALA A 184 -5.99 -25.01 -26.39
C ALA A 184 -7.29 -25.85 -26.46
N ALA A 185 -8.04 -25.92 -25.36
CA ALA A 185 -9.31 -26.66 -25.28
C ALA A 185 -10.55 -25.78 -25.54
N GLY A 186 -10.39 -24.47 -25.54
CA GLY A 186 -11.47 -23.51 -25.72
C GLY A 186 -12.50 -23.49 -24.58
N GLU A 187 -12.13 -23.93 -23.38
CA GLU A 187 -13.08 -24.10 -22.27
C GLU A 187 -12.56 -23.66 -20.91
N LEU A 188 -13.49 -23.32 -20.02
CA LEU A 188 -13.24 -23.03 -18.61
C LEU A 188 -13.19 -24.32 -17.78
N LYS A 189 -12.23 -24.40 -16.86
CA LYS A 189 -12.00 -25.60 -16.02
C LYS A 189 -12.31 -25.33 -14.55
N THR A 190 -13.31 -26.02 -14.00
CA THR A 190 -13.72 -25.92 -12.59
C THR A 190 -12.96 -26.84 -11.64
N LYS A 191 -12.16 -27.77 -12.16
CA LYS A 191 -11.41 -28.72 -11.33
C LYS A 191 -10.45 -28.07 -10.34
N PRO A 192 -9.67 -27.04 -10.70
CA PRO A 192 -8.79 -26.37 -9.73
C PRO A 192 -9.57 -25.80 -8.53
N THR A 193 -10.72 -25.16 -8.77
CA THR A 193 -11.62 -24.69 -7.72
C THR A 193 -12.12 -25.83 -6.83
N GLN A 194 -12.57 -26.94 -7.42
CA GLN A 194 -13.05 -28.10 -6.66
C GLN A 194 -11.95 -28.70 -5.77
N HIS A 195 -10.70 -28.79 -6.26
CA HIS A 195 -9.58 -29.26 -5.48
C HIS A 195 -9.23 -28.31 -4.34
N SER A 196 -9.19 -27.01 -4.60
CA SER A 196 -8.92 -25.98 -3.59
C SER A 196 -9.94 -26.02 -2.45
N VAL A 197 -11.23 -26.15 -2.78
CA VAL A 197 -12.29 -26.27 -1.76
C VAL A 197 -12.18 -27.60 -0.99
N LYS A 198 -11.83 -28.69 -1.64
CA LYS A 198 -11.59 -29.98 -0.94
C LYS A 198 -10.42 -29.89 0.03
N GLU A 199 -9.36 -29.20 -0.36
CA GLU A 199 -8.21 -28.96 0.53
C GLU A 199 -8.63 -28.14 1.76
N LEU A 200 -9.43 -27.08 1.57
CA LEU A 200 -9.98 -26.30 2.68
C LEU A 200 -10.90 -27.14 3.58
N GLN A 201 -11.72 -28.01 3.00
CA GLN A 201 -12.58 -28.93 3.75
C GLN A 201 -11.78 -29.97 4.51
N SER A 202 -10.63 -30.41 3.98
CA SER A 202 -9.77 -31.41 4.64
C SER A 202 -9.19 -30.90 5.97
N VAL A 203 -9.00 -29.59 6.09
CA VAL A 203 -8.60 -28.94 7.36
C VAL A 203 -9.82 -28.53 8.22
N GLY A 204 -11.04 -28.95 7.85
CA GLY A 204 -12.26 -28.74 8.64
C GLY A 204 -12.92 -27.38 8.45
N ILE A 205 -12.65 -26.67 7.37
CA ILE A 205 -13.27 -25.38 7.05
C ILE A 205 -14.19 -25.53 5.83
N GLN A 206 -15.49 -25.31 6.01
CA GLN A 206 -16.43 -25.17 4.91
C GLN A 206 -16.47 -23.69 4.49
N PRO A 207 -16.24 -23.35 3.19
CA PRO A 207 -16.44 -22.00 2.71
C PRO A 207 -17.92 -21.63 2.75
N ASP A 208 -18.22 -20.43 3.20
CA ASP A 208 -19.57 -19.86 3.20
C ASP A 208 -19.86 -19.12 1.90
N ILE A 209 -18.82 -18.51 1.31
CA ILE A 209 -18.86 -17.78 0.04
C ILE A 209 -17.65 -18.18 -0.78
N LEU A 210 -17.85 -18.41 -2.08
CA LEU A 210 -16.80 -18.65 -3.06
C LEU A 210 -16.67 -17.45 -3.99
N ILE A 211 -15.43 -16.99 -4.20
CA ILE A 211 -15.10 -16.00 -5.21
C ILE A 211 -14.25 -16.68 -6.27
N LEU A 212 -14.76 -16.71 -7.50
CA LEU A 212 -14.15 -17.39 -8.62
C LEU A 212 -13.40 -16.39 -9.50
N ARG A 213 -12.07 -16.32 -9.35
CA ARG A 213 -11.24 -15.56 -10.27
C ARG A 213 -11.24 -16.21 -11.64
N THR A 214 -11.43 -15.41 -12.68
CA THR A 214 -11.55 -15.92 -14.06
C THR A 214 -11.16 -14.84 -15.07
N GLU A 215 -10.61 -15.26 -16.21
CA GLU A 215 -10.32 -14.39 -17.35
C GLU A 215 -11.57 -14.14 -18.23
N LYS A 216 -12.60 -14.97 -18.09
CA LYS A 216 -13.80 -14.92 -18.90
C LYS A 216 -15.04 -15.09 -18.07
N HIS A 217 -16.14 -14.53 -18.55
CA HIS A 217 -17.44 -14.65 -17.93
C HIS A 217 -17.86 -16.11 -17.71
N LEU A 218 -18.31 -16.41 -16.49
CA LEU A 218 -18.85 -17.70 -16.08
C LEU A 218 -20.37 -17.68 -16.26
N ASN A 219 -20.89 -18.58 -17.09
CA ASN A 219 -22.35 -18.76 -17.19
C ASN A 219 -22.90 -19.44 -15.92
N ASP A 220 -24.21 -19.35 -15.73
CA ASP A 220 -24.89 -19.89 -14.56
C ASP A 220 -24.73 -21.41 -14.40
N ASP A 221 -24.60 -22.17 -15.50
CA ASP A 221 -24.41 -23.62 -15.42
C ASP A 221 -23.07 -23.99 -14.79
N ILE A 222 -22.00 -23.24 -15.12
CA ILE A 222 -20.68 -23.41 -14.48
C ILE A 222 -20.76 -23.04 -13.00
N ARG A 223 -21.42 -21.92 -12.66
CA ARG A 223 -21.60 -21.47 -11.28
C ARG A 223 -22.42 -22.47 -10.47
N LYS A 224 -23.54 -22.98 -11.00
CA LYS A 224 -24.36 -24.05 -10.39
C LYS A 224 -23.56 -25.33 -10.15
N LYS A 225 -22.76 -25.73 -11.15
CA LYS A 225 -21.86 -26.87 -11.02
C LYS A 225 -20.88 -26.70 -9.88
N VAL A 226 -20.22 -25.53 -9.76
CA VAL A 226 -19.29 -25.23 -8.67
C VAL A 226 -20.02 -25.22 -7.33
N ALA A 227 -21.17 -24.57 -7.23
CA ALA A 227 -22.03 -24.52 -6.06
C ALA A 227 -22.34 -25.94 -5.52
N ALA A 228 -22.79 -26.84 -6.40
CA ALA A 228 -23.11 -28.22 -6.05
C ALA A 228 -21.88 -29.03 -5.58
N PHE A 229 -20.73 -28.90 -6.28
CA PHE A 229 -19.52 -29.64 -5.91
C PHE A 229 -18.86 -29.15 -4.62
N CYS A 230 -19.06 -27.88 -4.29
CA CYS A 230 -18.42 -27.23 -3.14
C CYS A 230 -19.36 -27.08 -1.92
N ASN A 231 -20.61 -27.54 -2.03
CA ASN A 231 -21.64 -27.38 -0.99
C ASN A 231 -21.81 -25.90 -0.55
N VAL A 232 -21.95 -25.02 -1.53
CA VAL A 232 -22.17 -23.59 -1.32
C VAL A 232 -23.44 -23.19 -2.04
N ASP A 233 -24.26 -22.32 -1.45
CA ASP A 233 -25.46 -21.81 -2.11
C ASP A 233 -25.09 -21.06 -3.40
N PHE A 234 -25.93 -21.17 -4.42
CA PHE A 234 -25.67 -20.54 -5.73
C PHE A 234 -25.43 -19.02 -5.62
N ASP A 235 -26.22 -18.32 -4.80
CA ASP A 235 -26.09 -16.88 -4.56
C ASP A 235 -24.80 -16.50 -3.82
N CYS A 236 -24.08 -17.47 -3.26
CA CYS A 236 -22.79 -17.31 -2.60
C CYS A 236 -21.60 -17.67 -3.50
N VAL A 237 -21.84 -17.96 -4.79
CA VAL A 237 -20.80 -18.19 -5.79
C VAL A 237 -20.67 -16.96 -6.66
N ILE A 238 -19.68 -16.14 -6.37
CA ILE A 238 -19.44 -14.83 -7.00
C ILE A 238 -18.27 -14.96 -7.98
N GLN A 239 -18.38 -14.39 -9.16
CA GLN A 239 -17.26 -14.35 -10.09
C GLN A 239 -16.46 -13.05 -9.96
N SER A 240 -15.14 -13.14 -10.08
CA SER A 240 -14.21 -12.03 -10.15
C SER A 240 -13.49 -12.08 -11.50
N GLU A 241 -14.08 -11.43 -12.50
CA GLU A 241 -13.47 -11.29 -13.81
C GLU A 241 -12.30 -10.32 -13.81
N ASP A 242 -11.42 -10.42 -14.80
CA ASP A 242 -10.42 -9.41 -15.05
C ASP A 242 -11.09 -8.11 -15.48
N LEU A 243 -10.84 -7.05 -14.74
CA LEU A 243 -11.43 -5.73 -14.99
C LEU A 243 -10.33 -4.74 -15.38
N PRO A 244 -10.66 -3.70 -16.16
CA PRO A 244 -9.70 -2.67 -16.57
C PRO A 244 -9.05 -1.95 -15.40
N SER A 245 -9.73 -1.88 -14.25
CA SER A 245 -9.20 -1.28 -13.02
C SER A 245 -9.66 -2.05 -11.79
N ILE A 246 -8.75 -2.17 -10.80
CA ILE A 246 -9.07 -2.73 -9.48
C ILE A 246 -10.21 -1.98 -8.79
N TYR A 247 -10.41 -0.70 -9.09
CA TYR A 247 -11.45 0.13 -8.51
C TYR A 247 -12.87 -0.18 -9.03
N GLU A 248 -12.99 -0.96 -10.10
CA GLU A 248 -14.29 -1.47 -10.57
C GLU A 248 -14.77 -2.68 -9.76
N VAL A 249 -13.86 -3.37 -9.07
CA VAL A 249 -14.15 -4.61 -8.34
C VAL A 249 -15.28 -4.44 -7.31
N PRO A 250 -15.32 -3.41 -6.45
CA PRO A 250 -16.42 -3.23 -5.49
C PRO A 250 -17.80 -3.13 -6.16
N VAL A 251 -17.89 -2.40 -7.28
CA VAL A 251 -19.15 -2.25 -8.04
C VAL A 251 -19.56 -3.56 -8.69
N ASN A 252 -18.61 -4.28 -9.28
CA ASN A 252 -18.84 -5.59 -9.88
C ASN A 252 -19.34 -6.60 -8.82
N MET A 253 -18.69 -6.69 -7.67
CA MET A 253 -19.08 -7.56 -6.56
C MET A 253 -20.47 -7.21 -6.01
N GLN A 254 -20.77 -5.92 -5.87
CA GLN A 254 -22.10 -5.46 -5.46
C GLN A 254 -23.20 -5.86 -6.45
N ASN A 255 -22.92 -5.75 -7.75
CA ASN A 255 -23.89 -6.11 -8.78
C ASN A 255 -24.23 -7.60 -8.75
N GLN A 256 -23.30 -8.44 -8.32
CA GLN A 256 -23.52 -9.87 -8.12
C GLN A 256 -24.11 -10.21 -6.73
N GLY A 257 -24.31 -9.22 -5.84
CA GLY A 257 -24.97 -9.39 -4.56
C GLY A 257 -24.06 -9.93 -3.45
N LEU A 258 -22.72 -9.76 -3.54
CA LEU A 258 -21.77 -10.25 -2.53
C LEU A 258 -22.10 -9.76 -1.11
N ASP A 259 -22.34 -8.47 -0.94
CA ASP A 259 -22.67 -7.86 0.34
C ASP A 259 -24.02 -8.36 0.89
N THR A 260 -25.01 -8.55 0.01
CA THR A 260 -26.32 -9.11 0.36
C THR A 260 -26.21 -10.57 0.80
N ALA A 261 -25.47 -11.40 0.05
CA ALA A 261 -25.24 -12.79 0.41
C ALA A 261 -24.52 -12.92 1.77
N MET A 262 -23.52 -12.07 1.99
CA MET A 262 -22.75 -12.03 3.24
C MET A 262 -23.59 -11.67 4.44
N LEU A 263 -24.40 -10.62 4.35
CA LEU A 263 -25.30 -10.22 5.44
C LEU A 263 -26.33 -11.31 5.77
N LYS A 264 -26.93 -11.93 4.74
CA LYS A 264 -27.84 -13.07 4.93
C LYS A 264 -27.17 -14.24 5.67
N LYS A 265 -25.90 -14.57 5.34
CA LYS A 265 -25.14 -15.62 6.05
C LYS A 265 -24.91 -15.29 7.53
N PHE A 266 -24.79 -14.01 7.87
CA PHE A 266 -24.74 -13.55 9.28
C PHE A 266 -26.13 -13.48 9.94
N GLY A 267 -27.21 -13.75 9.20
CA GLY A 267 -28.59 -13.59 9.71
C GLY A 267 -29.01 -12.12 9.86
N ILE A 268 -28.41 -11.24 9.07
CA ILE A 268 -28.71 -9.80 9.05
C ILE A 268 -29.55 -9.51 7.81
N GLU A 269 -30.68 -8.83 7.99
CA GLU A 269 -31.47 -8.35 6.85
C GLU A 269 -30.70 -7.30 6.07
N PRO A 270 -30.48 -7.50 4.76
CA PRO A 270 -29.59 -6.61 3.99
C PRO A 270 -30.11 -5.18 3.81
N GLY A 271 -31.41 -4.93 3.95
CA GLY A 271 -32.02 -3.63 3.65
C GLY A 271 -31.87 -3.22 2.18
N GLU A 272 -31.93 -1.91 1.93
CA GLU A 272 -31.76 -1.36 0.58
C GLU A 272 -30.29 -1.44 0.12
N LYS A 273 -30.09 -1.63 -1.20
CA LYS A 273 -28.77 -1.67 -1.81
C LYS A 273 -28.15 -0.25 -1.80
N PRO A 274 -26.95 -0.04 -1.21
CA PRO A 274 -26.32 1.25 -1.22
C PRO A 274 -25.88 1.68 -2.62
N THR A 275 -25.87 2.98 -2.89
CA THR A 275 -25.62 3.52 -4.23
C THR A 275 -24.15 3.49 -4.66
N LEU A 276 -23.19 3.48 -3.72
CA LEU A 276 -21.76 3.72 -3.96
C LEU A 276 -21.50 5.04 -4.75
N GLY A 277 -22.33 6.07 -4.54
CA GLY A 277 -22.32 7.30 -5.33
C GLY A 277 -20.94 7.92 -5.54
N PRO A 278 -20.20 8.32 -4.48
CA PRO A 278 -18.88 8.92 -4.64
C PRO A 278 -17.88 8.02 -5.37
N TRP A 279 -17.92 6.70 -5.11
CA TRP A 279 -17.05 5.73 -5.78
C TRP A 279 -17.35 5.61 -7.28
N LYS A 280 -18.64 5.56 -7.65
CA LYS A 280 -19.07 5.53 -9.06
C LYS A 280 -18.72 6.84 -9.77
N SER A 281 -18.86 7.99 -9.10
CA SER A 281 -18.45 9.28 -9.65
C SER A 281 -16.95 9.31 -9.98
N PHE A 282 -16.09 8.72 -9.13
CA PHE A 282 -14.68 8.56 -9.44
C PHE A 282 -14.46 7.70 -10.70
N LEU A 283 -15.14 6.56 -10.82
CA LEU A 283 -15.04 5.70 -12.00
C LEU A 283 -15.52 6.40 -13.27
N GLU A 284 -16.67 7.09 -13.22
CA GLU A 284 -17.20 7.87 -14.34
C GLU A 284 -16.25 8.98 -14.78
N ARG A 285 -15.61 9.67 -13.84
CA ARG A 285 -14.61 10.70 -14.11
C ARG A 285 -13.40 10.13 -14.83
N ARG A 286 -12.88 8.99 -14.32
CA ARG A 286 -11.78 8.23 -14.96
C ARG A 286 -12.14 7.84 -16.40
N ASP A 287 -13.34 7.30 -16.62
CA ASP A 287 -13.75 6.78 -17.92
C ASP A 287 -14.01 7.89 -18.95
N LYS A 288 -14.41 9.08 -18.48
CA LYS A 288 -14.60 10.27 -19.32
C LYS A 288 -13.29 10.99 -19.67
N ALA A 289 -12.22 10.77 -18.93
CA ALA A 289 -10.93 11.37 -19.22
C ALA A 289 -10.41 10.88 -20.58
N THR A 290 -10.15 11.79 -21.50
CA THR A 290 -9.60 11.50 -22.85
C THR A 290 -8.20 12.03 -23.04
N GLU A 291 -7.85 13.11 -22.34
CA GLU A 291 -6.51 13.71 -22.37
C GLU A 291 -5.55 12.93 -21.47
N GLU A 292 -4.30 12.87 -21.85
CA GLU A 292 -3.24 12.16 -21.14
C GLU A 292 -2.24 13.14 -20.52
N VAL A 293 -1.72 12.78 -19.35
CA VAL A 293 -0.56 13.43 -18.72
C VAL A 293 0.52 12.38 -18.50
N HIS A 294 1.73 12.65 -18.98
CA HIS A 294 2.85 11.72 -18.99
C HIS A 294 3.81 12.01 -17.83
N ILE A 295 3.94 11.07 -16.91
CA ILE A 295 4.80 11.21 -15.72
C ILE A 295 5.92 10.17 -15.73
N GLY A 296 7.16 10.67 -15.68
CA GLY A 296 8.34 9.84 -15.54
C GLY A 296 8.60 9.46 -14.08
N LEU A 297 8.75 8.17 -13.81
CA LEU A 297 9.16 7.63 -12.52
C LEU A 297 10.64 7.27 -12.55
N VAL A 298 11.50 8.15 -12.01
CA VAL A 298 12.94 7.91 -11.93
C VAL A 298 13.23 7.06 -10.70
N GLY A 299 13.44 5.77 -10.91
CA GLY A 299 13.60 4.78 -9.86
C GLY A 299 14.64 3.72 -10.18
N LYS A 300 14.88 2.82 -9.24
CA LYS A 300 15.82 1.70 -9.40
C LYS A 300 15.17 0.30 -9.35
N TYR A 301 13.88 0.23 -9.16
CA TYR A 301 13.11 -1.03 -9.12
C TYR A 301 12.10 -1.03 -10.26
N ASP A 302 12.44 -1.74 -11.34
CA ASP A 302 11.55 -1.91 -12.50
C ASP A 302 10.52 -3.02 -12.24
N LEU A 303 9.68 -2.79 -11.25
CA LEU A 303 8.57 -3.67 -10.91
C LEU A 303 7.38 -2.80 -10.49
N GLN A 304 6.18 -3.12 -11.00
CA GLN A 304 4.98 -2.31 -10.73
C GLN A 304 4.68 -2.21 -9.23
N ASP A 305 4.86 -3.29 -8.49
CA ASP A 305 4.54 -3.36 -7.07
C ASP A 305 5.61 -2.70 -6.17
N ALA A 306 6.82 -2.40 -6.70
CA ALA A 306 7.86 -1.72 -5.93
C ALA A 306 7.54 -0.24 -5.62
N TYR A 307 6.68 0.40 -6.41
CA TYR A 307 6.21 1.77 -6.23
C TYR A 307 4.68 1.85 -6.29
N LYS A 308 4.02 0.83 -5.73
CA LYS A 308 2.57 0.67 -5.86
C LYS A 308 1.79 1.88 -5.38
N SER A 309 2.06 2.36 -4.19
CA SER A 309 1.34 3.51 -3.60
C SER A 309 1.57 4.81 -4.40
N ILE A 310 2.78 5.05 -4.90
CA ILE A 310 3.08 6.22 -5.76
C ILE A 310 2.26 6.14 -7.06
N ARG A 311 2.25 4.97 -7.71
CA ARG A 311 1.50 4.76 -8.95
C ARG A 311 0.00 4.98 -8.74
N GLU A 312 -0.55 4.42 -7.67
CA GLU A 312 -1.97 4.60 -7.33
C GLU A 312 -2.31 6.07 -7.00
N ALA A 313 -1.45 6.76 -6.23
CA ALA A 313 -1.63 8.17 -5.92
C ALA A 313 -1.62 9.06 -7.18
N LEU A 314 -0.74 8.76 -8.14
CA LEU A 314 -0.69 9.46 -9.44
C LEU A 314 -1.94 9.17 -10.29
N TYR A 315 -2.41 7.92 -10.34
CA TYR A 315 -3.66 7.59 -11.06
C TYR A 315 -4.88 8.27 -10.44
N GLN A 316 -4.98 8.29 -9.12
CA GLN A 316 -6.04 9.00 -8.40
C GLN A 316 -6.00 10.50 -8.68
N ALA A 317 -4.81 11.10 -8.62
CA ALA A 317 -4.59 12.52 -8.89
C ALA A 317 -4.90 12.89 -10.36
N GLY A 318 -4.53 12.04 -11.32
CA GLY A 318 -4.89 12.21 -12.72
C GLY A 318 -6.39 12.19 -12.93
N THR A 319 -7.08 11.20 -12.38
CA THR A 319 -8.54 11.11 -12.41
C THR A 319 -9.18 12.35 -11.78
N TYR A 320 -8.61 12.86 -10.68
CA TYR A 320 -9.10 14.09 -10.02
C TYR A 320 -8.92 15.35 -10.88
N ASN A 321 -7.94 15.35 -11.78
CA ASN A 321 -7.69 16.41 -12.76
C ASN A 321 -8.31 16.13 -14.15
N ASP A 322 -9.21 15.14 -14.27
CA ASP A 322 -9.89 14.73 -15.51
C ASP A 322 -8.94 14.30 -16.65
N HIS A 323 -7.75 13.74 -16.27
CA HIS A 323 -6.73 13.23 -17.20
C HIS A 323 -6.39 11.77 -16.90
N LYS A 324 -5.99 11.05 -17.95
CA LYS A 324 -5.36 9.73 -17.82
C LYS A 324 -3.88 9.91 -17.50
N THR A 325 -3.43 9.37 -16.39
CA THR A 325 -2.00 9.37 -16.08
C THR A 325 -1.31 8.21 -16.80
N VAL A 326 -0.35 8.55 -17.65
CA VAL A 326 0.54 7.59 -18.33
C VAL A 326 1.87 7.60 -17.59
N LEU A 327 2.25 6.46 -17.01
CA LEU A 327 3.46 6.33 -16.20
C LEU A 327 4.56 5.63 -17.00
N THR A 328 5.71 6.29 -17.11
CA THR A 328 6.93 5.74 -17.73
C THR A 328 7.98 5.49 -16.66
N PHE A 329 8.40 4.23 -16.49
CA PHE A 329 9.52 3.92 -15.60
C PHE A 329 10.85 4.26 -16.29
N ILE A 330 11.70 4.99 -15.58
CA ILE A 330 13.03 5.43 -16.04
C ILE A 330 14.07 4.92 -15.05
N ASN A 331 14.84 3.92 -15.48
CA ASN A 331 15.85 3.32 -14.62
C ASN A 331 16.99 4.31 -14.34
N SER A 332 17.10 4.71 -13.06
CA SER A 332 18.10 5.68 -12.61
C SER A 332 19.55 5.19 -12.73
N GLU A 333 19.79 3.88 -12.80
CA GLU A 333 21.15 3.34 -12.97
C GLU A 333 21.74 3.67 -14.36
N ASN A 334 20.87 3.91 -15.34
CA ASN A 334 21.25 4.16 -16.72
C ASN A 334 21.19 5.64 -17.11
N LEU A 335 20.89 6.55 -16.16
CA LEU A 335 20.84 8.00 -16.42
C LEU A 335 22.20 8.65 -16.25
N THR A 336 22.61 9.40 -17.29
CA THR A 336 23.82 10.22 -17.31
C THR A 336 23.52 11.62 -17.84
N ASP A 337 24.45 12.58 -17.66
CA ASP A 337 24.28 13.94 -18.20
C ASP A 337 24.11 13.94 -19.74
N GLU A 338 24.69 12.95 -20.46
CA GLU A 338 24.61 12.86 -21.90
C GLU A 338 23.26 12.33 -22.42
N ASN A 339 22.58 11.47 -21.66
CA ASN A 339 21.35 10.81 -22.13
C ASN A 339 20.07 11.25 -21.45
N VAL A 340 20.16 12.03 -20.35
CA VAL A 340 18.99 12.42 -19.54
C VAL A 340 17.94 13.17 -20.36
N ALA A 341 18.36 14.03 -21.29
CA ALA A 341 17.43 14.78 -22.14
C ALA A 341 16.59 13.83 -23.03
N GLU A 342 17.20 12.81 -23.60
CA GLU A 342 16.50 11.78 -24.39
C GLU A 342 15.58 10.92 -23.51
N LYS A 343 16.07 10.47 -22.35
CA LYS A 343 15.34 9.57 -21.46
C LYS A 343 14.13 10.21 -20.78
N LEU A 344 14.20 11.52 -20.54
CA LEU A 344 13.09 12.29 -19.95
C LEU A 344 12.20 12.97 -21.00
N ALA A 345 12.52 12.82 -22.29
CA ALA A 345 11.73 13.44 -23.36
C ALA A 345 10.26 12.97 -23.34
N GLY A 346 9.34 13.89 -23.57
CA GLY A 346 7.91 13.61 -23.59
C GLY A 346 7.25 13.39 -22.23
N GLN A 347 7.99 13.63 -21.13
CA GLN A 347 7.40 13.60 -19.79
C GLN A 347 6.97 15.02 -19.37
N ASP A 348 5.75 15.16 -18.90
CA ASP A 348 5.16 16.43 -18.46
C ASP A 348 5.58 16.78 -17.03
N GLY A 349 5.87 15.76 -16.22
CA GLY A 349 6.38 15.85 -14.86
C GLY A 349 7.23 14.64 -14.49
N ILE A 350 8.10 14.81 -13.49
CA ILE A 350 9.02 13.76 -13.02
C ILE A 350 8.85 13.51 -11.53
N VAL A 351 8.71 12.25 -11.15
CA VAL A 351 8.81 11.79 -9.76
C VAL A 351 10.16 11.12 -9.56
N ILE A 352 10.97 11.65 -8.62
CA ILE A 352 12.20 11.00 -8.15
C ILE A 352 11.82 10.09 -7.00
N CYS A 353 11.79 8.79 -7.28
CA CYS A 353 11.23 7.78 -6.39
C CYS A 353 12.09 7.53 -5.14
N PRO A 354 11.50 7.02 -4.04
CA PRO A 354 12.21 6.60 -2.84
C PRO A 354 13.11 5.38 -3.08
N GLY A 355 13.83 4.95 -2.05
CA GLY A 355 14.70 3.77 -2.05
C GLY A 355 15.82 3.87 -1.02
N PHE A 356 16.72 2.88 -1.00
CA PHE A 356 17.85 2.78 -0.08
C PHE A 356 19.13 2.37 -0.81
N GLY A 357 20.29 2.73 -0.23
CA GLY A 357 21.61 2.31 -0.71
C GLY A 357 22.06 2.99 -2.01
N GLN A 358 23.29 2.74 -2.40
CA GLN A 358 24.05 3.50 -3.39
C GLN A 358 23.59 3.30 -4.84
N ARG A 359 22.92 2.20 -5.16
CA ARG A 359 22.54 1.85 -6.54
C ARG A 359 21.59 2.91 -7.14
N GLY A 360 21.93 3.46 -8.30
CA GLY A 360 21.10 4.39 -9.08
C GLY A 360 20.94 5.80 -8.49
N ILE A 361 21.71 6.20 -7.47
CA ILE A 361 21.62 7.53 -6.86
C ILE A 361 22.13 8.64 -7.79
N GLU A 362 23.24 8.43 -8.47
CA GLU A 362 23.81 9.47 -9.35
C GLU A 362 22.86 9.79 -10.50
N GLY A 363 22.19 8.80 -11.08
CA GLY A 363 21.16 9.06 -12.09
C GLY A 363 19.95 9.84 -11.56
N LYS A 364 19.57 9.68 -10.28
CA LYS A 364 18.56 10.52 -9.65
C LYS A 364 19.05 11.96 -9.47
N VAL A 365 20.30 12.16 -9.11
CA VAL A 365 20.94 13.49 -9.04
C VAL A 365 20.98 14.15 -10.41
N VAL A 366 21.33 13.40 -11.47
CA VAL A 366 21.29 13.87 -12.86
C VAL A 366 19.86 14.27 -13.27
N ALA A 367 18.87 13.44 -12.95
CA ALA A 367 17.48 13.78 -13.24
C ALA A 367 17.03 15.06 -12.51
N ALA A 368 17.37 15.20 -11.21
CA ALA A 368 17.06 16.40 -10.43
C ALA A 368 17.71 17.66 -11.03
N LYS A 369 18.98 17.57 -11.48
CA LYS A 369 19.68 18.67 -12.17
C LYS A 369 18.97 19.06 -13.45
N TYR A 370 18.67 18.07 -14.28
CA TYR A 370 18.02 18.31 -15.57
C TYR A 370 16.66 18.98 -15.40
N THR A 371 15.81 18.42 -14.53
CA THR A 371 14.46 18.96 -14.32
C THR A 371 14.47 20.35 -13.68
N ARG A 372 15.37 20.62 -12.73
CA ARG A 372 15.54 21.95 -12.12
C ARG A 372 15.96 22.99 -13.14
N THR A 373 16.95 22.67 -13.99
CA THR A 373 17.48 23.64 -14.97
C THR A 373 16.55 23.87 -16.17
N HIS A 374 15.64 22.91 -16.45
CA HIS A 374 14.65 23.01 -17.53
C HIS A 374 13.24 23.36 -17.03
N ASN A 375 13.11 23.65 -15.72
CA ASN A 375 11.83 24.04 -15.10
C ASN A 375 10.69 23.02 -15.30
N ILE A 376 11.02 21.72 -15.29
CA ILE A 376 10.05 20.62 -15.39
C ILE A 376 9.48 20.34 -14.00
N PRO A 377 8.16 20.21 -13.82
CA PRO A 377 7.56 19.82 -12.54
C PRO A 377 8.22 18.56 -11.98
N THR A 378 8.71 18.65 -10.73
CA THR A 378 9.50 17.58 -10.12
C THR A 378 9.08 17.33 -8.68
N PHE A 379 8.77 16.07 -8.39
CA PHE A 379 8.42 15.62 -7.04
C PHE A 379 9.46 14.62 -6.53
N GLY A 380 10.22 14.99 -5.51
CA GLY A 380 11.18 14.09 -4.84
C GLY A 380 10.58 13.50 -3.57
N ILE A 381 10.51 12.18 -3.46
CA ILE A 381 9.93 11.49 -2.30
C ILE A 381 11.03 10.75 -1.55
N CYS A 382 11.19 11.01 -0.25
CA CYS A 382 12.14 10.41 0.68
C CYS A 382 13.58 10.48 0.11
N LEU A 383 14.19 9.39 -0.35
CA LEU A 383 15.49 9.42 -1.04
C LEU A 383 15.47 10.38 -2.25
N GLY A 384 14.34 10.55 -2.92
CA GLY A 384 14.19 11.51 -4.02
C GLY A 384 14.45 12.95 -3.57
N MET A 385 13.87 13.38 -2.47
CA MET A 385 14.17 14.68 -1.85
C MET A 385 15.66 14.79 -1.50
N GLN A 386 16.26 13.75 -0.91
CA GLN A 386 17.68 13.77 -0.55
C GLN A 386 18.58 13.95 -1.80
N MET A 387 18.22 13.35 -2.93
CA MET A 387 18.96 13.53 -4.19
C MET A 387 18.79 14.95 -4.75
N MET A 388 17.61 15.58 -4.60
CA MET A 388 17.41 17.00 -4.94
C MET A 388 18.28 17.92 -4.09
N VAL A 389 18.41 17.64 -2.80
CA VAL A 389 19.27 18.37 -1.86
C VAL A 389 20.74 18.21 -2.26
N ILE A 390 21.22 17.00 -2.53
CA ILE A 390 22.61 16.74 -2.95
C ILE A 390 22.90 17.42 -4.29
N GLU A 391 21.98 17.35 -5.24
CA GLU A 391 22.11 18.03 -6.54
C GLU A 391 22.30 19.53 -6.35
N PHE A 392 21.46 20.15 -5.56
CA PHE A 392 21.51 21.58 -5.31
C PHE A 392 22.83 22.00 -4.64
N ALA A 393 23.31 21.22 -3.68
CA ALA A 393 24.62 21.46 -3.06
C ALA A 393 25.75 21.42 -4.08
N ARG A 394 25.77 20.41 -4.97
CA ARG A 394 26.84 20.22 -5.94
C ARG A 394 26.83 21.29 -7.04
N ASN A 395 25.68 21.68 -7.54
CA ASN A 395 25.56 22.49 -8.74
C ASN A 395 25.18 23.95 -8.49
N VAL A 396 24.64 24.30 -7.30
CA VAL A 396 24.26 25.67 -6.94
C VAL A 396 25.14 26.21 -5.82
N LEU A 397 25.36 25.45 -4.73
CA LEU A 397 26.24 25.89 -3.65
C LEU A 397 27.74 25.68 -3.95
N GLY A 398 28.08 24.84 -4.94
CA GLY A 398 29.44 24.58 -5.39
C GLY A 398 30.18 23.49 -4.58
N TYR A 399 29.51 22.77 -3.70
CA TYR A 399 30.08 21.65 -2.91
C TYR A 399 30.09 20.37 -3.73
N LYS A 400 31.04 20.25 -4.63
CA LYS A 400 31.08 19.13 -5.62
C LYS A 400 31.16 17.74 -5.01
N ASP A 401 31.62 17.62 -3.79
CA ASP A 401 31.74 16.39 -3.00
C ASP A 401 30.56 16.18 -2.04
N ALA A 402 29.53 17.05 -2.07
CA ALA A 402 28.34 16.91 -1.25
C ALA A 402 27.67 15.56 -1.45
N ASN A 403 27.31 14.92 -0.36
CA ASN A 403 26.72 13.58 -0.37
C ASN A 403 25.90 13.31 0.89
N SER A 404 25.24 12.16 0.91
CA SER A 404 24.69 11.55 2.10
C SER A 404 25.75 10.70 2.82
N ARG A 405 25.75 10.68 4.14
CA ARG A 405 26.56 9.72 4.91
C ARG A 405 26.17 8.27 4.68
N GLU A 406 24.97 7.98 4.23
CA GLU A 406 24.60 6.64 3.79
C GLU A 406 25.46 6.15 2.62
N MET A 407 25.83 7.07 1.72
CA MET A 407 26.54 6.78 0.49
C MET A 407 28.05 6.96 0.61
N ASN A 408 28.46 7.94 1.42
CA ASN A 408 29.85 8.26 1.68
C ASN A 408 30.02 8.80 3.12
N GLU A 409 30.41 7.92 4.05
CA GLU A 409 30.61 8.26 5.46
C GLU A 409 31.66 9.38 5.68
N LYS A 410 32.59 9.54 4.73
CA LYS A 410 33.74 10.47 4.85
C LYS A 410 33.53 11.78 4.09
N THR A 411 32.35 12.02 3.52
CA THR A 411 32.12 13.28 2.81
C THR A 411 32.28 14.48 3.74
N PRO A 412 33.03 15.51 3.36
CA PRO A 412 33.16 16.73 4.16
C PRO A 412 31.90 17.60 4.12
N HIS A 413 31.08 17.46 3.07
CA HIS A 413 29.79 18.15 2.94
C HIS A 413 28.65 17.13 2.99
N ASN A 414 28.38 16.64 4.22
CA ASN A 414 27.31 15.69 4.49
C ASN A 414 25.94 16.42 4.60
N VAL A 415 25.45 16.89 3.46
CA VAL A 415 24.19 17.63 3.39
C VAL A 415 22.97 16.79 3.74
N ILE A 416 23.14 15.46 3.69
CA ILE A 416 22.24 14.44 4.25
C ILE A 416 23.03 13.65 5.29
N ASP A 417 22.53 13.62 6.52
CA ASP A 417 23.21 12.97 7.65
C ASP A 417 22.30 11.95 8.34
N ILE A 418 22.92 11.09 9.14
CA ILE A 418 22.20 10.14 9.98
C ILE A 418 21.58 10.87 11.17
N MET A 419 20.34 10.54 11.50
CA MET A 419 19.69 11.05 12.71
C MET A 419 20.46 10.65 13.97
N GLU A 420 20.56 11.55 14.97
CA GLU A 420 21.27 11.29 16.22
C GLU A 420 20.80 9.99 16.90
N GLU A 421 19.49 9.74 16.91
CA GLU A 421 18.86 8.56 17.49
C GLU A 421 19.21 7.26 16.75
N GLN A 422 19.69 7.36 15.52
CA GLN A 422 20.03 6.21 14.66
C GLN A 422 21.50 5.79 14.74
N LYS A 423 22.36 6.58 15.39
CA LYS A 423 23.82 6.36 15.41
C LYS A 423 24.26 5.07 16.13
N ASN A 424 23.47 4.57 17.08
CA ASN A 424 23.82 3.40 17.90
C ASN A 424 22.95 2.17 17.64
N ILE A 425 22.24 2.13 16.51
CA ILE A 425 21.34 1.03 16.18
C ILE A 425 22.12 -0.06 15.44
N THR A 426 22.00 -1.31 15.93
CA THR A 426 22.60 -2.51 15.33
C THR A 426 21.62 -3.30 14.46
N ASP A 427 20.34 -3.27 14.82
CA ASP A 427 19.29 -3.98 14.08
C ASP A 427 18.80 -3.13 12.90
N MET A 428 18.63 -3.75 11.73
CA MET A 428 18.21 -3.04 10.52
C MET A 428 16.68 -2.93 10.36
N GLY A 429 15.92 -3.94 10.81
CA GLY A 429 14.46 -3.96 10.70
C GLY A 429 13.77 -3.20 11.84
N GLY A 430 12.72 -2.45 11.53
CA GLY A 430 11.85 -1.79 12.52
C GLY A 430 12.50 -0.68 13.34
N THR A 431 13.67 -0.18 12.92
CA THR A 431 14.48 0.78 13.70
C THR A 431 14.63 2.15 13.05
N MET A 432 14.09 2.34 11.85
CA MET A 432 14.05 3.63 11.18
C MET A 432 13.04 4.57 11.86
N ARG A 433 13.02 5.84 11.45
CA ARG A 433 11.92 6.75 11.77
C ARG A 433 10.70 6.31 10.98
N LEU A 434 9.75 5.67 11.68
CA LEU A 434 8.60 4.98 11.10
C LEU A 434 7.29 5.53 11.65
N GLY A 435 6.29 5.67 10.77
CA GLY A 435 4.95 6.09 11.14
C GLY A 435 4.69 7.57 10.96
N ALA A 436 3.57 8.04 11.50
CA ALA A 436 3.11 9.40 11.33
C ALA A 436 3.76 10.35 12.32
N TYR A 437 4.32 11.44 11.79
CA TYR A 437 4.91 12.55 12.56
C TYR A 437 4.28 13.87 12.14
N GLU A 438 4.22 14.77 13.10
CA GLU A 438 3.76 16.14 12.85
C GLU A 438 4.79 16.92 12.03
N CYS A 439 4.31 17.71 11.07
CA CYS A 439 5.11 18.66 10.32
C CYS A 439 4.42 20.02 10.31
N VAL A 440 5.15 21.06 10.70
CA VAL A 440 4.68 22.44 10.67
C VAL A 440 5.15 23.09 9.38
N LEU A 441 4.19 23.61 8.61
CA LEU A 441 4.41 24.24 7.31
C LEU A 441 4.65 25.75 7.45
N LYS A 442 5.60 26.26 6.70
CA LYS A 442 5.89 27.69 6.62
C LYS A 442 4.73 28.41 5.93
N GLN A 443 4.09 29.33 6.63
CA GLN A 443 3.02 30.14 6.06
C GLN A 443 3.50 30.93 4.83
N GLY A 444 2.68 30.94 3.76
CA GLY A 444 3.02 31.59 2.49
C GLY A 444 3.95 30.76 1.59
N SER A 445 4.30 29.52 1.97
CA SER A 445 4.93 28.57 1.06
C SER A 445 3.87 27.91 0.15
N ARG A 446 4.28 27.48 -1.05
CA ARG A 446 3.41 26.74 -1.96
C ARG A 446 2.81 25.50 -1.28
N VAL A 447 3.63 24.76 -0.55
CA VAL A 447 3.18 23.56 0.16
C VAL A 447 2.09 23.90 1.19
N CYS A 448 2.23 24.99 1.95
CA CYS A 448 1.21 25.43 2.89
C CYS A 448 -0.12 25.77 2.18
N ASP A 449 -0.05 26.42 1.02
CA ASP A 449 -1.23 26.73 0.21
C ASP A 449 -1.90 25.47 -0.35
N ILE A 450 -1.12 24.48 -0.80
CA ILE A 450 -1.61 23.17 -1.29
C ILE A 450 -2.38 22.43 -0.20
N TYR A 451 -1.85 22.36 1.01
CA TYR A 451 -2.54 21.68 2.13
C TYR A 451 -3.67 22.50 2.74
N GLY A 452 -3.67 23.84 2.56
CA GLY A 452 -4.65 24.75 3.16
C GLY A 452 -4.59 24.81 4.69
N LYS A 453 -3.49 24.36 5.31
CA LYS A 453 -3.28 24.32 6.77
C LYS A 453 -1.79 24.35 7.09
N THR A 454 -1.44 24.80 8.29
CA THR A 454 -0.04 24.91 8.74
C THR A 454 0.48 23.70 9.50
N HIS A 455 -0.38 22.83 9.99
CA HIS A 455 -0.03 21.61 10.71
C HIS A 455 -0.54 20.41 9.92
N ILE A 456 0.37 19.49 9.59
CA ILE A 456 0.08 18.24 8.89
C ILE A 456 0.68 17.08 9.64
N GLN A 457 0.22 15.89 9.32
CA GLN A 457 0.76 14.66 9.87
C GLN A 457 1.00 13.68 8.72
N GLU A 458 2.26 13.24 8.53
CA GLU A 458 2.67 12.42 7.40
C GLU A 458 3.52 11.23 7.86
N ARG A 459 3.51 10.14 7.07
CA ARG A 459 4.21 8.90 7.40
C ARG A 459 5.63 8.89 6.87
N HIS A 460 6.55 8.44 7.72
CA HIS A 460 7.98 8.36 7.45
C HIS A 460 8.47 6.92 7.37
N ARG A 461 9.53 6.72 6.58
CA ARG A 461 10.30 5.49 6.50
C ARG A 461 11.73 5.81 6.08
N HIS A 462 12.55 6.35 6.98
CA HIS A 462 13.93 6.73 6.67
C HIS A 462 14.81 6.74 7.92
N ARG A 463 16.13 6.74 7.68
CA ARG A 463 17.19 6.79 8.70
C ARG A 463 18.06 8.03 8.56
N TYR A 464 18.16 8.56 7.34
CA TYR A 464 18.95 9.73 6.97
C TYR A 464 18.04 10.87 6.60
N GLU A 465 18.50 12.10 6.80
CA GLU A 465 17.71 13.29 6.58
C GLU A 465 18.55 14.53 6.30
N PHE A 466 17.91 15.64 5.94
CA PHE A 466 18.56 16.93 5.69
C PHE A 466 19.39 17.38 6.89
N ASN A 467 20.65 17.76 6.66
CA ASN A 467 21.53 18.31 7.70
C ASN A 467 21.26 19.80 7.91
N ASN A 468 20.68 20.14 9.06
CA ASN A 468 20.29 21.50 9.42
C ASN A 468 21.44 22.52 9.43
N ASP A 469 22.70 22.09 9.56
CA ASP A 469 23.87 22.98 9.55
C ASP A 469 23.98 23.76 8.23
N PHE A 470 23.54 23.17 7.13
CA PHE A 470 23.55 23.77 5.79
C PHE A 470 22.30 24.59 5.45
N GLN A 471 21.23 24.56 6.25
CA GLN A 471 19.94 25.15 5.92
C GLN A 471 20.04 26.61 5.43
N LYS A 472 20.77 27.45 6.16
CA LYS A 472 20.88 28.90 5.83
C LYS A 472 21.50 29.14 4.46
N GLU A 473 22.38 28.27 4.01
CA GLU A 473 23.03 28.36 2.70
C GLU A 473 22.06 27.96 1.58
N TYR A 474 21.28 26.88 1.78
CA TYR A 474 20.24 26.49 0.85
C TYR A 474 19.18 27.58 0.66
N GLU A 475 18.67 28.14 1.77
CA GLU A 475 17.65 29.18 1.71
C GLU A 475 18.15 30.47 1.04
N ARG A 476 19.41 30.88 1.29
CA ARG A 476 20.03 32.03 0.61
C ARG A 476 20.19 31.80 -0.90
N ALA A 477 20.41 30.56 -1.30
CA ALA A 477 20.59 30.19 -2.70
C ALA A 477 19.26 29.88 -3.42
N GLY A 478 18.13 29.86 -2.70
CA GLY A 478 16.78 29.76 -3.28
C GLY A 478 16.06 28.42 -3.08
N MET A 479 16.65 27.42 -2.41
CA MET A 479 15.93 26.23 -1.97
C MET A 479 15.46 26.44 -0.53
N MET A 480 14.15 26.55 -0.35
CA MET A 480 13.52 26.88 0.92
C MET A 480 13.15 25.62 1.70
N CYS A 481 13.47 25.58 2.99
CA CYS A 481 12.99 24.58 3.94
C CYS A 481 11.61 25.04 4.48
N VAL A 482 10.55 24.41 4.01
CA VAL A 482 9.17 24.88 4.23
C VAL A 482 8.31 23.99 5.10
N GLY A 483 8.79 22.81 5.47
CA GLY A 483 8.15 21.90 6.42
C GLY A 483 9.16 21.44 7.46
N ARG A 484 8.78 21.44 8.73
CA ARG A 484 9.64 21.03 9.84
C ARG A 484 8.89 20.23 10.89
N ASN A 485 9.54 19.23 11.43
CA ASN A 485 9.03 18.56 12.63
C ASN A 485 9.20 19.47 13.86
N PRO A 486 8.15 19.72 14.65
CA PRO A 486 8.23 20.68 15.76
C PRO A 486 9.03 20.17 16.96
N GLU A 487 9.20 18.85 17.13
CA GLU A 487 9.91 18.24 18.26
C GLU A 487 11.41 18.13 18.00
N SER A 488 11.79 17.64 16.82
CA SER A 488 13.18 17.36 16.45
C SER A 488 13.84 18.45 15.61
N ASP A 489 13.07 19.44 15.17
CA ASP A 489 13.50 20.52 14.26
C ASP A 489 14.06 20.02 12.90
N LEU A 490 13.67 18.82 12.49
CA LEU A 490 14.12 18.21 11.25
C LEU A 490 13.40 18.82 10.05
N VAL A 491 14.14 19.05 8.95
CA VAL A 491 13.54 19.51 7.69
C VAL A 491 12.83 18.35 7.00
N GLU A 492 11.52 18.53 6.83
CA GLU A 492 10.62 17.53 6.24
C GLU A 492 10.32 17.82 4.76
N ILE A 493 10.37 19.09 4.35
CA ILE A 493 10.00 19.53 3.01
C ILE A 493 10.94 20.63 2.52
N VAL A 494 11.41 20.48 1.28
CA VAL A 494 12.11 21.53 0.54
C VAL A 494 11.31 21.92 -0.70
N GLU A 495 11.37 23.21 -1.06
CA GLU A 495 10.80 23.72 -2.32
C GLU A 495 11.69 24.79 -2.95
N ILE A 496 11.61 24.95 -4.28
CA ILE A 496 12.21 26.07 -5.01
C ILE A 496 11.06 26.94 -5.56
N PRO A 497 10.68 28.04 -4.88
CA PRO A 497 9.49 28.83 -5.23
C PRO A 497 9.52 29.43 -6.65
N GLY A 498 10.71 29.69 -7.20
CA GLY A 498 10.90 30.28 -8.53
C GLY A 498 10.64 29.33 -9.70
N LEU A 499 10.49 28.03 -9.44
CA LEU A 499 10.23 27.01 -10.45
C LEU A 499 8.73 26.71 -10.59
N ASN A 500 8.34 26.13 -11.72
CA ASN A 500 6.95 25.77 -12.00
C ASN A 500 6.38 24.90 -10.87
N TRP A 501 7.03 23.78 -10.55
CA TRP A 501 6.73 22.93 -9.40
C TRP A 501 7.96 22.09 -9.05
N TYR A 502 8.60 22.35 -7.91
CA TYR A 502 9.82 21.65 -7.52
C TYR A 502 9.81 21.46 -6.01
N ILE A 503 9.29 20.30 -5.57
CA ILE A 503 9.06 20.00 -4.15
C ILE A 503 9.65 18.64 -3.83
N GLY A 504 10.35 18.57 -2.69
CA GLY A 504 10.84 17.33 -2.10
C GLY A 504 10.25 17.11 -0.71
N THR A 505 9.79 15.90 -0.42
CA THR A 505 9.30 15.50 0.91
C THR A 505 10.14 14.36 1.49
N GLN A 506 10.51 14.45 2.77
CA GLN A 506 11.21 13.37 3.46
C GLN A 506 10.26 12.21 3.82
N PHE A 507 9.01 12.54 4.05
CA PHE A 507 7.92 11.59 4.28
C PHE A 507 7.36 11.01 2.97
N HIS A 508 6.46 10.05 3.11
CA HIS A 508 5.80 9.31 2.02
C HIS A 508 4.32 9.73 1.90
N PRO A 509 4.00 10.79 1.15
CA PRO A 509 2.61 11.27 1.03
C PRO A 509 1.70 10.27 0.29
N GLU A 510 2.29 9.37 -0.51
CA GLU A 510 1.57 8.33 -1.23
C GLU A 510 0.79 7.37 -0.31
N TYR A 511 1.22 7.20 0.93
CA TYR A 511 0.54 6.32 1.89
C TYR A 511 -0.80 6.89 2.37
N GLN A 512 -1.05 8.18 2.22
CA GLN A 512 -2.30 8.82 2.62
C GLN A 512 -3.25 9.13 1.44
N SER A 513 -2.86 8.78 0.21
CA SER A 513 -3.73 8.98 -0.96
C SER A 513 -4.75 7.86 -1.05
N THR A 514 -6.03 8.22 -1.12
CA THR A 514 -7.14 7.27 -1.29
C THR A 514 -8.00 7.61 -2.51
N VAL A 515 -8.88 6.69 -2.90
CA VAL A 515 -9.76 6.89 -4.06
C VAL A 515 -10.66 8.11 -3.90
N LEU A 516 -11.20 8.31 -2.69
CA LEU A 516 -12.13 9.41 -2.41
C LEU A 516 -11.43 10.68 -1.93
N HIS A 517 -10.20 10.56 -1.42
CA HIS A 517 -9.40 11.66 -0.89
C HIS A 517 -7.95 11.55 -1.43
N PRO A 518 -7.75 11.85 -2.74
CA PRO A 518 -6.40 11.84 -3.29
C PRO A 518 -5.54 12.90 -2.60
N HIS A 519 -4.28 12.55 -2.35
CA HIS A 519 -3.39 13.40 -1.59
C HIS A 519 -3.09 14.74 -2.31
N PRO A 520 -3.19 15.89 -1.63
CA PRO A 520 -3.15 17.22 -2.27
C PRO A 520 -1.84 17.51 -3.02
N LEU A 521 -0.69 17.03 -2.55
CA LEU A 521 0.58 17.21 -3.26
C LEU A 521 0.58 16.50 -4.62
N PHE A 522 0.02 15.29 -4.73
CA PHE A 522 -0.10 14.59 -6.01
C PHE A 522 -1.09 15.28 -6.95
N VAL A 523 -2.21 15.76 -6.41
CA VAL A 523 -3.22 16.47 -7.21
C VAL A 523 -2.63 17.75 -7.81
N ASP A 524 -1.92 18.53 -7.01
CA ASP A 524 -1.31 19.79 -7.46
C ASP A 524 -0.11 19.56 -8.39
N PHE A 525 0.70 18.51 -8.14
CA PHE A 525 1.78 18.09 -9.03
C PHE A 525 1.26 17.72 -10.43
N ILE A 526 0.21 16.91 -10.52
CA ILE A 526 -0.41 16.54 -11.80
C ILE A 526 -0.97 17.77 -12.51
N LYS A 527 -1.65 18.67 -11.78
CA LYS A 527 -2.15 19.94 -12.35
C LYS A 527 -1.02 20.75 -13.01
N HIS A 528 0.11 20.91 -12.33
CA HIS A 528 1.25 21.64 -12.88
C HIS A 528 1.95 20.89 -14.03
N SER A 529 1.92 19.57 -14.03
CA SER A 529 2.39 18.76 -15.16
C SER A 529 1.53 18.95 -16.39
N ILE A 530 0.20 19.00 -16.25
CA ILE A 530 -0.73 19.35 -17.33
C ILE A 530 -0.47 20.77 -17.87
N ASP A 531 -0.26 21.72 -16.99
CA ASP A 531 0.06 23.11 -17.39
C ASP A 531 1.42 23.20 -18.09
N ASN A 532 2.39 22.35 -17.72
CA ASN A 532 3.69 22.25 -18.40
C ASN A 532 3.53 21.70 -19.83
N GLN A 533 2.74 20.64 -19.99
CA GLN A 533 2.42 20.06 -21.30
C GLN A 533 1.87 21.12 -22.28
N LYS A 534 0.89 21.92 -21.81
CA LYS A 534 0.30 23.00 -22.62
C LYS A 534 1.29 24.09 -23.05
N LYS A 535 2.32 24.35 -22.24
CA LYS A 535 3.37 25.34 -22.59
C LYS A 535 4.36 24.80 -23.60
N VAL A 536 4.61 23.51 -23.59
CA VAL A 536 5.61 22.88 -24.48
C VAL A 536 5.01 22.53 -25.85
N TYR A 537 3.74 22.15 -25.90
CA TYR A 537 3.07 21.63 -27.11
C TYR A 537 1.88 22.49 -27.60
N GLY A 538 1.45 23.51 -26.85
CA GLY A 538 0.44 24.49 -27.25
C GLY A 538 1.08 25.73 -27.86
#